data_8de74f4c64e2d34a3ff92c18156469f5
#
_entry.id   8de74f4c64e2d34a3ff92c18156469f5
#
_cell.length_a   1.000
_cell.length_b   1.000
_cell.length_c   1.000
_cell.angle_alpha   90.00
_cell.angle_beta   90.00
_cell.angle_gamma   90.00
#
_symmetry.space_group_name_H-M   'P 1'
#
loop_
_entity.id
_entity.type
_entity.pdbx_description
1 polymer ?
#
loop_
_entity_poly.entity_id
_entity_poly.type
_entity_poly.pdbx_seq_one_letter_code
_entity_poly.pdbx_strand_id
1 'polypeptide(L)'
;LNITLFQGIPKASKMDLIVQKCVELGVSQVIPTITNRVDIKIKGDFKKLDRLNKIALEASKQSKRTIIPTVENVMEFEDAIKSMENLDLVVVPYENATGFGIKSMVKTLDLSNVKNIGIMVGPEGGFEEEEIEILKSKGANIVTLGPRILRTETAGFTCIAILQYELGDVGGKI
;
A
#
# COMPACT_ATOMS: atom_id res chain seq x y z
N LEU A 1 0.39 14.77 1.91
CA LEU A 1 0.16 13.64 1.05
C LEU A 1 -0.64 12.57 1.78
N ASN A 2 -1.76 12.13 1.21
CA ASN A 2 -2.59 11.06 1.77
C ASN A 2 -2.28 9.75 1.05
N ILE A 3 -1.77 8.75 1.78
CA ILE A 3 -1.47 7.43 1.22
C ILE A 3 -2.41 6.40 1.82
N THR A 4 -3.12 5.69 0.96
CA THR A 4 -3.90 4.49 1.32
C THR A 4 -3.14 3.26 0.85
N LEU A 5 -2.81 2.37 1.78
CA LEU A 5 -2.20 1.08 1.48
C LEU A 5 -3.27 -0.02 1.40
N PHE A 6 -3.46 -0.57 0.22
CA PHE A 6 -4.23 -1.80 0.00
C PHE A 6 -3.25 -2.97 0.10
N GLN A 7 -3.29 -3.65 1.24
CA GLN A 7 -2.34 -4.73 1.55
C GLN A 7 -2.99 -6.08 1.35
N GLY A 8 -2.54 -6.85 0.37
CA GLY A 8 -2.86 -8.26 0.26
C GLY A 8 -2.54 -8.96 1.58
N ILE A 9 -3.54 -9.60 2.19
CA ILE A 9 -3.42 -10.10 3.57
C ILE A 9 -2.30 -11.13 3.66
N PRO A 10 -1.24 -10.85 4.43
CA PRO A 10 -0.13 -11.76 4.58
C PRO A 10 -0.41 -12.83 5.63
N LYS A 11 0.41 -13.87 5.62
CA LYS A 11 0.38 -14.94 6.63
C LYS A 11 0.87 -14.44 8.00
N ALA A 12 0.44 -15.14 9.03
CA ALA A 12 0.85 -14.93 10.42
C ALA A 12 0.62 -13.49 10.93
N SER A 13 1.55 -12.96 11.70
CA SER A 13 1.48 -11.63 12.34
C SER A 13 2.16 -10.51 11.53
N LYS A 14 2.46 -10.74 10.25
CA LYS A 14 3.12 -9.72 9.42
C LYS A 14 2.31 -8.44 9.30
N MET A 15 0.98 -8.52 9.39
CA MET A 15 0.11 -7.36 9.35
C MET A 15 0.39 -6.39 10.50
N ASP A 16 0.75 -6.88 11.68
CA ASP A 16 1.13 -6.05 12.82
C ASP A 16 2.34 -5.17 12.48
N LEU A 17 3.38 -5.78 11.90
CA LEU A 17 4.59 -5.06 11.46
C LEU A 17 4.29 -4.08 10.34
N ILE A 18 3.47 -4.47 9.37
CA ILE A 18 3.07 -3.61 8.24
C ILE A 18 2.38 -2.36 8.76
N VAL A 19 1.37 -2.49 9.61
CA VAL A 19 0.65 -1.33 10.18
C VAL A 19 1.61 -0.44 10.94
N GLN A 20 2.42 -1.00 11.85
CA GLN A 20 3.37 -0.23 12.65
C GLN A 20 4.30 0.61 11.77
N LYS A 21 4.97 -0.02 10.81
CA LYS A 21 5.98 0.67 9.99
C LYS A 21 5.36 1.63 8.98
N CYS A 22 4.21 1.28 8.41
CA CYS A 22 3.52 2.18 7.49
C CYS A 22 3.01 3.45 8.20
N VAL A 23 2.58 3.33 9.47
CA VAL A 23 2.22 4.49 10.28
C VAL A 23 3.42 5.39 10.51
N GLU A 24 4.58 4.85 10.89
CA GLU A 24 5.82 5.61 11.05
C GLU A 24 6.22 6.34 9.76
N LEU A 25 5.96 5.74 8.59
CA LEU A 25 6.29 6.27 7.28
C LEU A 25 5.23 7.21 6.68
N GLY A 26 4.16 7.50 7.41
CA GLY A 26 3.20 8.52 6.99
C GLY A 26 1.97 8.00 6.23
N VAL A 27 1.65 6.69 6.28
CA VAL A 27 0.39 6.18 5.72
C VAL A 27 -0.82 6.85 6.39
N SER A 28 -1.88 7.09 5.64
CA SER A 28 -3.13 7.64 6.18
C SER A 28 -4.16 6.56 6.48
N GLN A 29 -4.14 5.48 5.70
CA GLN A 29 -5.09 4.39 5.84
C GLN A 29 -4.47 3.08 5.37
N VAL A 30 -4.81 1.98 6.05
CA VAL A 30 -4.44 0.62 5.66
C VAL A 30 -5.70 -0.21 5.46
N ILE A 31 -5.85 -0.81 4.31
CA ILE A 31 -6.99 -1.65 3.94
C ILE A 31 -6.48 -3.07 3.66
N PRO A 32 -6.71 -4.02 4.58
CA PRO A 32 -6.44 -5.42 4.29
C PRO A 32 -7.28 -5.89 3.09
N THR A 33 -6.64 -6.46 2.08
CA THR A 33 -7.31 -6.77 0.81
C THR A 33 -7.20 -8.26 0.51
N ILE A 34 -8.31 -8.86 0.07
CA ILE A 34 -8.36 -10.24 -0.39
C ILE A 34 -8.10 -10.25 -1.89
N THR A 35 -6.94 -10.77 -2.27
CA THR A 35 -6.55 -11.04 -3.66
C THR A 35 -6.55 -12.55 -3.90
N ASN A 36 -6.42 -12.99 -5.16
CA ASN A 36 -6.55 -14.40 -5.52
C ASN A 36 -5.57 -15.33 -4.78
N ARG A 37 -4.37 -14.84 -4.46
CA ARG A 37 -3.33 -15.63 -3.77
C ARG A 37 -3.26 -15.39 -2.26
N VAL A 38 -4.29 -14.80 -1.66
CA VAL A 38 -4.43 -14.73 -0.22
C VAL A 38 -4.85 -16.09 0.31
N ASP A 39 -4.00 -16.72 1.14
CA ASP A 39 -4.24 -18.06 1.68
C ASP A 39 -5.21 -18.11 2.87
N ILE A 40 -5.66 -16.97 3.34
CA ILE A 40 -6.48 -16.87 4.55
C ILE A 40 -7.96 -16.76 4.16
N LYS A 41 -8.76 -17.75 4.59
CA LYS A 41 -10.22 -17.65 4.51
C LYS A 41 -10.75 -16.85 5.69
N ILE A 42 -11.19 -15.64 5.43
CA ILE A 42 -11.86 -14.81 6.43
C ILE A 42 -13.35 -15.14 6.38
N LYS A 43 -13.85 -15.72 7.49
CA LYS A 43 -15.28 -15.93 7.71
C LYS A 43 -15.78 -14.90 8.72
N GLY A 44 -16.63 -13.97 8.28
CA GLY A 44 -17.19 -12.90 9.11
C GLY A 44 -16.22 -11.73 9.33
N ASP A 45 -16.40 -10.99 10.41
CA ASP A 45 -15.59 -9.81 10.72
C ASP A 45 -14.11 -10.14 10.89
N PHE A 46 -13.27 -9.22 10.42
CA PHE A 46 -11.82 -9.35 10.55
C PHE A 46 -11.40 -9.21 12.02
N LYS A 47 -11.27 -10.35 12.70
CA LYS A 47 -11.05 -10.44 14.16
C LYS A 47 -9.82 -9.68 14.68
N LYS A 48 -8.88 -9.33 13.79
CA LYS A 48 -7.64 -8.60 14.14
C LYS A 48 -7.80 -7.08 14.04
N LEU A 49 -8.94 -6.56 13.61
CA LEU A 49 -9.11 -5.13 13.30
C LEU A 49 -8.84 -4.25 14.52
N ASP A 50 -9.42 -4.56 15.68
CA ASP A 50 -9.20 -3.81 16.91
C ASP A 50 -7.73 -3.80 17.34
N ARG A 51 -7.06 -4.94 17.21
CA ARG A 51 -5.62 -5.06 17.51
C ARG A 51 -4.80 -4.19 16.58
N LEU A 52 -5.08 -4.20 15.28
CA LEU A 52 -4.35 -3.41 14.28
C LEU A 52 -4.56 -1.92 14.49
N ASN A 53 -5.76 -1.46 14.86
CA ASN A 53 -6.02 -0.08 15.19
C ASN A 53 -5.31 0.35 16.50
N LYS A 54 -5.16 -0.54 17.48
CA LYS A 54 -4.33 -0.28 18.67
C LYS A 54 -2.86 -0.11 18.28
N ILE A 55 -2.34 -0.96 17.38
CA ILE A 55 -0.97 -0.83 16.87
C ILE A 55 -0.79 0.50 16.15
N ALA A 56 -1.75 0.91 15.32
CA ALA A 56 -1.71 2.20 14.63
C ALA A 56 -1.68 3.38 15.62
N LEU A 57 -2.47 3.31 16.70
CA LEU A 57 -2.47 4.31 17.77
C LEU A 57 -1.11 4.39 18.47
N GLU A 58 -0.55 3.27 18.88
CA GLU A 58 0.76 3.25 19.59
C GLU A 58 1.90 3.70 18.67
N ALA A 59 1.90 3.29 17.40
CA ALA A 59 2.87 3.75 16.43
C ALA A 59 2.75 5.27 16.18
N SER A 60 1.52 5.81 16.17
CA SER A 60 1.28 7.25 16.04
C SER A 60 1.82 8.04 17.21
N LYS A 61 1.62 7.55 18.44
CA LYS A 61 2.20 8.17 19.65
C LYS A 61 3.72 8.19 19.61
N GLN A 62 4.34 7.07 19.28
CA GLN A 62 5.78 6.90 19.20
C GLN A 62 6.40 7.82 18.13
N SER A 63 5.78 7.90 16.96
CA SER A 63 6.23 8.75 15.84
C SER A 63 5.77 10.20 15.91
N LYS A 64 5.07 10.58 16.98
CA LYS A 64 4.56 11.96 17.24
C LYS A 64 3.58 12.45 16.17
N ARG A 65 2.81 11.55 15.58
CA ARG A 65 1.76 11.92 14.62
C ARG A 65 0.56 12.50 15.36
N THR A 66 0.01 13.58 14.82
CA THR A 66 -1.21 14.23 15.34
C THR A 66 -2.49 13.63 14.77
N ILE A 67 -2.39 12.96 13.62
CA ILE A 67 -3.50 12.25 12.97
C ILE A 67 -3.20 10.75 13.05
N ILE A 68 -4.13 9.99 13.62
CA ILE A 68 -4.00 8.55 13.77
C ILE A 68 -4.54 7.90 12.49
N PRO A 69 -3.72 7.13 11.73
CA PRO A 69 -4.18 6.36 10.59
C PRO A 69 -5.21 5.30 11.01
N THR A 70 -6.14 5.03 10.12
CA THR A 70 -7.13 3.98 10.33
C THR A 70 -6.70 2.69 9.65
N VAL A 71 -6.99 1.56 10.30
CA VAL A 71 -7.00 0.25 9.65
C VAL A 71 -8.46 -0.10 9.41
N GLU A 72 -8.83 -0.23 8.16
CA GLU A 72 -10.19 -0.52 7.74
C GLU A 72 -10.50 -2.02 7.79
N ASN A 73 -11.77 -2.34 7.68
CA ASN A 73 -12.18 -3.73 7.54
C ASN A 73 -11.65 -4.32 6.23
N VAL A 74 -11.61 -5.64 6.16
CA VAL A 74 -11.17 -6.38 4.97
C VAL A 74 -12.02 -6.01 3.76
N MET A 75 -11.36 -5.82 2.64
CA MET A 75 -11.99 -5.48 1.37
C MET A 75 -11.65 -6.52 0.30
N GLU A 76 -12.63 -6.92 -0.48
CA GLU A 76 -12.41 -7.76 -1.66
C GLU A 76 -11.67 -6.97 -2.75
N PHE A 77 -10.95 -7.66 -3.62
CA PHE A 77 -10.17 -7.03 -4.68
C PHE A 77 -11.00 -6.11 -5.57
N GLU A 78 -12.20 -6.54 -5.97
CA GLU A 78 -13.10 -5.75 -6.82
C GLU A 78 -13.55 -4.44 -6.15
N ASP A 79 -13.81 -4.48 -4.85
CA ASP A 79 -14.20 -3.29 -4.10
C ASP A 79 -13.00 -2.36 -3.87
N ALA A 80 -11.81 -2.92 -3.68
CA ALA A 80 -10.58 -2.14 -3.64
C ALA A 80 -10.34 -1.40 -4.96
N ILE A 81 -10.51 -2.05 -6.10
CA ILE A 81 -10.42 -1.43 -7.43
C ILE A 81 -11.39 -0.26 -7.56
N LYS A 82 -12.65 -0.43 -7.16
CA LYS A 82 -13.64 0.67 -7.19
C LYS A 82 -13.24 1.84 -6.31
N SER A 83 -12.72 1.58 -5.13
CA SER A 83 -12.29 2.63 -4.21
C SER A 83 -11.08 3.42 -4.74
N MET A 84 -10.24 2.80 -5.56
CA MET A 84 -9.09 3.44 -6.20
C MET A 84 -9.48 4.45 -7.28
N GLU A 85 -10.68 4.37 -7.84
CA GLU A 85 -11.15 5.30 -8.89
C GLU A 85 -11.22 6.77 -8.41
N ASN A 86 -11.26 6.99 -7.10
CA ASN A 86 -11.27 8.33 -6.50
C ASN A 86 -9.87 8.83 -6.07
N LEU A 87 -8.82 8.10 -6.38
CA LEU A 87 -7.45 8.46 -6.04
C LEU A 87 -6.75 9.13 -7.23
N ASP A 88 -5.86 10.07 -6.92
CA ASP A 88 -5.13 10.83 -7.95
C ASP A 88 -4.05 9.98 -8.63
N LEU A 89 -3.48 9.03 -7.90
CA LEU A 89 -2.42 8.14 -8.38
C LEU A 89 -2.57 6.78 -7.73
N VAL A 90 -2.45 5.72 -8.51
CA VAL A 90 -2.39 4.34 -8.02
C VAL A 90 -1.06 3.71 -8.44
N VAL A 91 -0.33 3.15 -7.49
CA VAL A 91 0.98 2.53 -7.68
C VAL A 91 0.93 1.09 -7.21
N VAL A 92 1.35 0.18 -8.06
CA VAL A 92 1.35 -1.26 -7.78
C VAL A 92 2.77 -1.81 -7.97
N PRO A 93 3.52 -2.02 -6.89
CA PRO A 93 4.78 -2.74 -6.96
C PRO A 93 4.55 -4.19 -7.41
N TYR A 94 5.24 -4.60 -8.47
CA TYR A 94 5.09 -5.93 -9.03
C TYR A 94 6.46 -6.52 -9.39
N GLU A 95 6.72 -7.73 -8.94
CA GLU A 95 8.03 -8.39 -9.09
C GLU A 95 8.43 -8.66 -10.54
N ASN A 96 7.43 -8.87 -11.41
CA ASN A 96 7.66 -9.09 -12.85
C ASN A 96 7.63 -7.80 -13.67
N ALA A 97 7.44 -6.63 -13.04
CA ALA A 97 7.54 -5.35 -13.73
C ALA A 97 8.98 -5.06 -14.14
N THR A 98 9.18 -4.70 -15.39
CA THR A 98 10.50 -4.39 -15.94
C THR A 98 10.52 -2.99 -16.58
N GLY A 99 11.62 -2.28 -16.42
CA GLY A 99 11.87 -1.03 -17.13
C GLY A 99 11.16 0.21 -16.62
N PHE A 100 10.02 0.08 -15.92
CA PHE A 100 9.26 1.22 -15.38
C PHE A 100 9.21 1.16 -13.86
N GLY A 101 9.95 2.03 -13.21
CA GLY A 101 9.98 2.15 -11.75
C GLY A 101 9.45 3.52 -11.28
N ILE A 102 9.39 3.73 -9.97
CA ILE A 102 8.91 4.99 -9.39
C ILE A 102 9.75 6.18 -9.90
N LYS A 103 11.06 6.02 -10.07
CA LYS A 103 11.91 7.08 -10.65
C LYS A 103 11.47 7.50 -12.06
N SER A 104 11.09 6.54 -12.89
CA SER A 104 10.57 6.82 -14.24
C SER A 104 9.20 7.47 -14.16
N MET A 105 8.33 6.95 -13.31
CA MET A 105 6.99 7.47 -13.08
C MET A 105 7.02 8.95 -12.67
N VAL A 106 7.83 9.31 -11.68
CA VAL A 106 7.97 10.70 -11.19
C VAL A 106 8.49 11.65 -12.28
N LYS A 107 9.34 11.15 -13.18
CA LYS A 107 9.88 11.97 -14.28
C LYS A 107 8.92 12.15 -15.46
N THR A 108 8.00 11.21 -15.66
CA THR A 108 7.16 11.16 -16.86
C THR A 108 5.73 11.63 -16.64
N LEU A 109 5.25 11.59 -15.40
CA LEU A 109 3.90 12.02 -15.05
C LEU A 109 3.92 13.44 -14.45
N ASP A 110 2.87 14.21 -14.73
CA ASP A 110 2.61 15.45 -13.99
C ASP A 110 1.98 15.10 -12.63
N LEU A 111 2.79 15.16 -11.60
CA LEU A 111 2.40 14.84 -10.23
C LEU A 111 2.16 16.07 -9.34
N SER A 112 2.14 17.27 -9.94
CA SER A 112 2.05 18.54 -9.20
C SER A 112 0.77 18.69 -8.36
N ASN A 113 -0.31 18.05 -8.76
CA ASN A 113 -1.62 18.10 -8.09
C ASN A 113 -1.99 16.81 -7.35
N VAL A 114 -1.08 15.85 -7.26
CA VAL A 114 -1.33 14.58 -6.57
C VAL A 114 -1.36 14.79 -5.07
N LYS A 115 -2.48 14.44 -4.44
CA LYS A 115 -2.71 14.53 -3.00
C LYS A 115 -3.08 13.18 -2.39
N ASN A 116 -3.78 12.33 -3.13
CA ASN A 116 -4.31 11.06 -2.67
C ASN A 116 -3.73 9.92 -3.51
N ILE A 117 -2.91 9.09 -2.89
CA ILE A 117 -2.22 7.96 -3.53
C ILE A 117 -2.75 6.66 -2.96
N GLY A 118 -3.07 5.72 -3.85
CA GLY A 118 -3.26 4.31 -3.52
C GLY A 118 -2.00 3.52 -3.83
N ILE A 119 -1.61 2.66 -2.90
CA ILE A 119 -0.57 1.66 -3.12
C ILE A 119 -1.22 0.29 -2.94
N MET A 120 -1.14 -0.59 -3.93
CA MET A 120 -1.61 -1.96 -3.77
C MET A 120 -0.43 -2.93 -3.79
N VAL A 121 -0.30 -3.70 -2.72
CA VAL A 121 0.76 -4.71 -2.54
C VAL A 121 0.12 -6.08 -2.42
N GLY A 122 0.62 -7.05 -3.18
CA GLY A 122 0.17 -8.44 -3.11
C GLY A 122 0.60 -9.16 -1.83
N PRO A 123 -0.02 -10.30 -1.52
CA PRO A 123 0.44 -11.20 -0.45
C PRO A 123 1.77 -11.87 -0.84
N GLU A 124 2.25 -12.83 -0.05
CA GLU A 124 3.50 -13.55 -0.33
C GLU A 124 3.50 -14.27 -1.68
N GLY A 125 2.34 -14.72 -2.14
CA GLY A 125 2.17 -15.35 -3.47
C GLY A 125 2.14 -14.35 -4.63
N GLY A 126 2.17 -13.04 -4.37
CA GLY A 126 2.05 -11.99 -5.39
C GLY A 126 0.63 -11.89 -5.98
N PHE A 127 0.55 -11.30 -7.16
CA PHE A 127 -0.69 -11.17 -7.93
C PHE A 127 -0.78 -12.21 -9.04
N GLU A 128 -2.00 -12.58 -9.41
CA GLU A 128 -2.25 -13.24 -10.69
C GLU A 128 -2.10 -12.23 -11.84
N GLU A 129 -1.77 -12.74 -13.04
CA GLU A 129 -1.62 -11.87 -14.21
C GLU A 129 -2.91 -11.12 -14.55
N GLU A 130 -4.05 -11.77 -14.38
CA GLU A 130 -5.39 -11.18 -14.59
C GLU A 130 -5.64 -10.00 -13.64
N GLU A 131 -5.20 -10.10 -12.39
CA GLU A 131 -5.31 -8.99 -11.41
C GLU A 131 -4.49 -7.78 -11.87
N ILE A 132 -3.28 -8.02 -12.37
CA ILE A 132 -2.40 -6.96 -12.89
C ILE A 132 -3.02 -6.31 -14.15
N GLU A 133 -3.60 -7.09 -15.06
CA GLU A 133 -4.26 -6.54 -16.24
C GLU A 133 -5.50 -5.71 -15.88
N ILE A 134 -6.28 -6.11 -14.88
CA ILE A 134 -7.39 -5.31 -14.35
C ILE A 134 -6.86 -3.99 -13.78
N LEU A 135 -5.82 -4.03 -12.95
CA LEU A 135 -5.21 -2.83 -12.36
C LEU A 135 -4.71 -1.87 -13.44
N LYS A 136 -4.02 -2.38 -14.47
CA LYS A 136 -3.59 -1.56 -15.63
C LYS A 136 -4.76 -0.92 -16.35
N SER A 137 -5.83 -1.67 -16.60
CA SER A 137 -7.03 -1.19 -17.29
C SER A 137 -7.72 -0.04 -16.54
N LYS A 138 -7.50 0.05 -15.22
CA LYS A 138 -8.01 1.10 -14.34
C LYS A 138 -7.03 2.25 -14.13
N GLY A 139 -5.93 2.27 -14.88
CA GLY A 139 -4.94 3.35 -14.84
C GLY A 139 -3.90 3.23 -13.74
N ALA A 140 -3.78 2.07 -13.08
CA ALA A 140 -2.73 1.85 -12.10
C ALA A 140 -1.35 1.78 -12.76
N ASN A 141 -0.36 2.37 -12.08
CA ASN A 141 1.03 2.34 -12.50
C ASN A 141 1.70 1.09 -11.91
N ILE A 142 1.97 0.12 -12.76
CA ILE A 142 2.67 -1.10 -12.38
C ILE A 142 4.16 -0.81 -12.41
N VAL A 143 4.82 -0.88 -11.26
CA VAL A 143 6.21 -0.42 -11.11
C VAL A 143 7.13 -1.49 -10.55
N THR A 144 8.39 -1.44 -10.97
CA THR A 144 9.46 -2.16 -10.27
C THR A 144 10.02 -1.32 -9.13
N LEU A 145 10.36 -1.98 -8.01
CA LEU A 145 11.10 -1.38 -6.89
C LEU A 145 12.61 -1.68 -6.98
N GLY A 146 13.09 -2.18 -8.10
CA GLY A 146 14.48 -2.49 -8.33
C GLY A 146 14.72 -3.98 -8.63
N PRO A 147 15.99 -4.40 -8.72
CA PRO A 147 16.34 -5.74 -9.23
C PRO A 147 16.15 -6.88 -8.22
N ARG A 148 15.84 -6.57 -6.97
CA ARG A 148 15.66 -7.58 -5.91
C ARG A 148 14.19 -7.84 -5.67
N ILE A 149 13.82 -9.11 -5.49
CA ILE A 149 12.47 -9.48 -5.03
C ILE A 149 12.36 -9.11 -3.56
N LEU A 150 11.39 -8.23 -3.26
CA LEU A 150 11.10 -7.81 -1.89
C LEU A 150 9.97 -8.66 -1.31
N ARG A 151 10.05 -8.94 -0.03
CA ARG A 151 8.92 -9.53 0.70
C ARG A 151 7.74 -8.54 0.72
N THR A 152 6.52 -9.06 0.88
CA THR A 152 5.31 -8.24 0.85
C THR A 152 5.36 -7.05 1.81
N GLU A 153 5.81 -7.27 3.05
CA GLU A 153 6.01 -6.20 4.03
C GLU A 153 7.05 -5.17 3.58
N THR A 154 8.17 -5.63 3.04
CA THR A 154 9.25 -4.75 2.56
C THR A 154 8.81 -3.93 1.35
N ALA A 155 8.04 -4.51 0.44
CA ALA A 155 7.52 -3.79 -0.73
C ALA A 155 6.62 -2.63 -0.31
N GLY A 156 5.73 -2.83 0.66
CA GLY A 156 4.88 -1.79 1.22
C GLY A 156 5.68 -0.65 1.84
N PHE A 157 6.62 -0.95 2.74
CA PHE A 157 7.48 0.06 3.38
C PHE A 157 8.28 0.86 2.37
N THR A 158 8.91 0.17 1.43
CA THR A 158 9.75 0.77 0.41
C THR A 158 8.96 1.70 -0.49
N CYS A 159 7.80 1.26 -0.96
CA CYS A 159 6.94 2.06 -1.83
C CYS A 159 6.46 3.33 -1.13
N ILE A 160 5.97 3.21 0.12
CA ILE A 160 5.54 4.37 0.91
C ILE A 160 6.73 5.33 1.13
N ALA A 161 7.88 4.82 1.56
CA ALA A 161 9.05 5.65 1.84
C ALA A 161 9.52 6.44 0.60
N ILE A 162 9.57 5.79 -0.56
CA ILE A 162 9.97 6.45 -1.80
C ILE A 162 8.94 7.51 -2.22
N LEU A 163 7.65 7.20 -2.17
CA LEU A 163 6.61 8.16 -2.54
C LEU A 163 6.53 9.35 -1.57
N GLN A 164 6.73 9.10 -0.29
CA GLN A 164 6.85 10.18 0.71
C GLN A 164 8.12 11.02 0.54
N TYR A 165 9.21 10.43 0.05
CA TYR A 165 10.43 11.17 -0.28
C TYR A 165 10.24 12.05 -1.53
N GLU A 166 9.62 11.51 -2.57
CA GLU A 166 9.45 12.23 -3.85
C GLU A 166 8.33 13.28 -3.80
N LEU A 167 7.23 13.01 -3.07
CA LEU A 167 5.99 13.80 -3.14
C LEU A 167 5.48 14.27 -1.77
N GLY A 168 6.06 13.79 -0.67
CA GLY A 168 5.61 14.05 0.69
C GLY A 168 6.65 14.75 1.55
N ASP A 169 6.85 14.26 2.78
CA ASP A 169 7.64 14.91 3.81
C ASP A 169 8.85 14.09 4.35
N VAL A 170 9.03 12.87 3.87
CA VAL A 170 10.20 12.06 4.24
C VAL A 170 11.45 12.63 3.58
N GLY A 171 12.52 12.79 4.35
CA GLY A 171 13.75 13.47 3.91
C GLY A 171 13.81 14.95 4.29
N GLY A 172 12.75 15.47 4.90
CA GLY A 172 12.66 16.85 5.35
C GLY A 172 12.15 17.81 4.27
N LYS A 173 11.88 19.04 4.68
CA LYS A 173 11.47 20.11 3.75
C LYS A 173 12.71 20.77 3.15
N ILE A 174 12.61 21.09 1.86
CA ILE A 174 13.58 21.96 1.16
C ILE A 174 13.27 23.42 1.52
#